data_b901b0734cedf575d8d3c0c17b9e0408
#
_entry.id   b901b0734cedf575d8d3c0c17b9e0408
#
_cell.length_a   1.000
_cell.length_b   1.000
_cell.length_c   1.000
_cell.angle_alpha   90.00
_cell.angle_beta   90.00
_cell.angle_gamma   90.00
#
_symmetry.space_group_name_H-M   'P 1'
#
loop_
_entity.id
_entity.type
_entity.pdbx_description
1 polymer ?
#
loop_
_entity_poly.entity_id
_entity_poly.type
_entity_poly.pdbx_seq_one_letter_code
_entity_poly.pdbx_strand_id
1 'polypeptide(L)'
;MNKVYIVNILPLLNQEVYDYYYARVGEQRQKKADSLVSAIDRARSVGAGAVLRFAVEDATGYSYDSLDFGIDGNGKPYAEGNPFYFSLSHSGDYAVCAISDSPVGVDIEQERQLSAPFRKRFARDILEWTKKEAKGKLTGKGFFDESPLECYVFTHQKTDGYIVTVCSDRKFDELLYYHLPMPL
;
A
#
# COMPACT_ATOMS: atom_id res chain seq x y z
N MET A 1 -12.53 11.51 4.89
CA MET A 1 -12.12 10.09 4.93
C MET A 1 -10.65 10.01 4.51
N ASN A 2 -9.72 10.14 5.47
CA ASN A 2 -8.29 10.15 5.17
C ASN A 2 -7.60 9.24 6.19
N LYS A 3 -7.47 7.95 5.84
CA LYS A 3 -6.93 6.93 6.73
C LYS A 3 -5.80 6.16 6.05
N VAL A 4 -4.82 5.72 6.84
CA VAL A 4 -3.75 4.82 6.42
C VAL A 4 -3.83 3.56 7.26
N TYR A 5 -3.87 2.43 6.60
CA TYR A 5 -3.89 1.11 7.24
C TYR A 5 -2.62 0.35 6.92
N ILE A 6 -2.07 -0.32 7.91
CA ILE A 6 -0.92 -1.20 7.76
C ILE A 6 -1.23 -2.59 8.29
N VAL A 7 -0.71 -3.59 7.63
CA VAL A 7 -0.85 -5.00 8.00
C VAL A 7 0.50 -5.72 7.97
N ASN A 8 0.74 -6.57 8.97
CA ASN A 8 1.86 -7.51 8.94
C ASN A 8 1.46 -8.72 8.07
N ILE A 9 2.26 -9.04 7.06
CA ILE A 9 1.96 -10.11 6.09
C ILE A 9 2.55 -11.48 6.47
N LEU A 10 3.37 -11.55 7.52
CA LEU A 10 4.00 -12.81 7.91
C LEU A 10 3.01 -13.95 8.22
N PRO A 11 1.82 -13.70 8.80
CA PRO A 11 0.81 -14.75 8.95
C PRO A 11 0.41 -15.42 7.62
N LEU A 12 0.50 -14.70 6.49
CA LEU A 12 0.21 -15.23 5.16
C LEU A 12 1.28 -16.19 4.61
N LEU A 13 2.36 -16.43 5.34
CA LEU A 13 3.32 -17.51 5.01
C LEU A 13 2.79 -18.89 5.45
N ASN A 14 1.77 -18.93 6.31
CA ASN A 14 1.00 -20.14 6.59
C ASN A 14 0.00 -20.36 5.43
N GLN A 15 0.00 -21.58 4.86
CA GLN A 15 -0.79 -21.89 3.67
C GLN A 15 -2.30 -21.72 3.89
N GLU A 16 -2.83 -22.15 5.03
CA GLU A 16 -4.25 -22.05 5.36
C GLU A 16 -4.71 -20.59 5.47
N VAL A 17 -3.89 -19.75 6.12
CA VAL A 17 -4.14 -18.31 6.22
C VAL A 17 -4.04 -17.66 4.84
N TYR A 18 -3.05 -18.04 4.04
CA TYR A 18 -2.89 -17.55 2.68
C TYR A 18 -4.13 -17.85 1.83
N ASP A 19 -4.57 -19.12 1.80
CA ASP A 19 -5.71 -19.56 0.98
C ASP A 19 -7.00 -18.83 1.39
N TYR A 20 -7.20 -18.63 2.70
CA TYR A 20 -8.33 -17.87 3.22
C TYR A 20 -8.36 -16.42 2.68
N TYR A 21 -7.24 -15.71 2.72
CA TYR A 21 -7.17 -14.33 2.23
C TYR A 21 -7.10 -14.25 0.71
N TYR A 22 -6.40 -15.18 0.06
CA TYR A 22 -6.34 -15.26 -1.40
C TYR A 22 -7.74 -15.38 -2.03
N ALA A 23 -8.61 -16.20 -1.45
CA ALA A 23 -9.99 -16.34 -1.93
C ALA A 23 -10.84 -15.07 -1.76
N ARG A 24 -10.39 -14.11 -0.96
CA ARG A 24 -11.13 -12.88 -0.59
C ARG A 24 -10.58 -11.59 -1.21
N VAL A 25 -9.44 -11.65 -1.85
CA VAL A 25 -8.93 -10.52 -2.63
C VAL A 25 -9.46 -10.57 -4.06
N GLY A 26 -9.56 -9.41 -4.73
CA GLY A 26 -10.10 -9.33 -6.09
C GLY A 26 -9.26 -10.10 -7.12
N GLU A 27 -9.90 -10.52 -8.21
CA GLU A 27 -9.30 -11.37 -9.27
C GLU A 27 -7.98 -10.80 -9.82
N GLN A 28 -7.89 -9.49 -10.03
CA GLN A 28 -6.64 -8.86 -10.47
C GLN A 28 -5.49 -9.06 -9.48
N ARG A 29 -5.79 -9.06 -8.19
CA ARG A 29 -4.80 -9.29 -7.13
C ARG A 29 -4.40 -10.76 -7.07
N GLN A 30 -5.32 -11.68 -7.28
CA GLN A 30 -5.06 -13.10 -7.41
C GLN A 30 -4.12 -13.37 -8.59
N LYS A 31 -4.45 -12.88 -9.78
CA LYS A 31 -3.59 -12.99 -10.98
C LYS A 31 -2.18 -12.45 -10.76
N LYS A 32 -2.07 -11.31 -10.04
CA LYS A 32 -0.75 -10.76 -9.67
C LYS A 32 0.00 -11.70 -8.72
N ALA A 33 -0.64 -12.22 -7.69
CA ALA A 33 -0.02 -13.15 -6.76
C ALA A 33 0.45 -14.45 -7.46
N ASP A 34 -0.35 -14.99 -8.38
CA ASP A 34 -0.05 -16.20 -9.14
C ASP A 34 1.16 -16.03 -10.08
N SER A 35 1.40 -14.81 -10.55
CA SER A 35 2.57 -14.49 -11.38
C SER A 35 3.89 -14.43 -10.60
N LEU A 36 3.85 -14.44 -9.26
CA LEU A 36 5.01 -14.29 -8.39
C LEU A 36 5.55 -15.66 -7.95
N VAL A 37 6.87 -15.85 -8.03
CA VAL A 37 7.53 -17.09 -7.69
C VAL A 37 7.75 -17.23 -6.18
N SER A 38 8.16 -16.15 -5.52
CA SER A 38 8.50 -16.13 -4.10
C SER A 38 7.26 -16.16 -3.22
N ALA A 39 7.23 -17.03 -2.21
CA ALA A 39 6.14 -17.10 -1.23
C ALA A 39 5.93 -15.76 -0.49
N ILE A 40 7.02 -15.07 -0.13
CA ILE A 40 6.93 -13.77 0.54
C ILE A 40 6.35 -12.69 -0.38
N ASP A 41 6.64 -12.71 -1.68
CA ASP A 41 6.09 -11.75 -2.62
C ASP A 41 4.61 -12.03 -2.89
N ARG A 42 4.22 -13.30 -2.95
CA ARG A 42 2.80 -13.70 -2.97
C ARG A 42 2.06 -13.20 -1.73
N ALA A 43 2.65 -13.42 -0.54
CA ALA A 43 2.09 -12.95 0.73
C ALA A 43 1.95 -11.42 0.75
N ARG A 44 2.94 -10.67 0.26
CA ARG A 44 2.84 -9.20 0.11
C ARG A 44 1.71 -8.79 -0.82
N SER A 45 1.56 -9.47 -1.96
CA SER A 45 0.48 -9.20 -2.91
C SER A 45 -0.90 -9.43 -2.28
N VAL A 46 -1.10 -10.58 -1.64
CA VAL A 46 -2.36 -10.92 -0.97
C VAL A 46 -2.61 -10.00 0.23
N GLY A 47 -1.58 -9.69 1.02
CA GLY A 47 -1.67 -8.76 2.15
C GLY A 47 -2.09 -7.35 1.73
N ALA A 48 -1.57 -6.87 0.58
CA ALA A 48 -2.02 -5.59 0.01
C ALA A 48 -3.50 -5.61 -0.40
N GLY A 49 -4.01 -6.74 -0.90
CA GLY A 49 -5.43 -6.91 -1.18
C GLY A 49 -6.28 -6.99 0.08
N ALA A 50 -5.80 -7.71 1.09
CA ALA A 50 -6.50 -7.86 2.37
C ALA A 50 -6.63 -6.51 3.12
N VAL A 51 -5.56 -5.71 3.16
CA VAL A 51 -5.60 -4.38 3.78
C VAL A 51 -6.47 -3.41 2.99
N LEU A 52 -6.54 -3.53 1.65
CA LEU A 52 -7.47 -2.75 0.83
C LEU A 52 -8.93 -3.08 1.17
N ARG A 53 -9.27 -4.37 1.22
CA ARG A 53 -10.62 -4.82 1.59
C ARG A 53 -11.03 -4.23 2.94
N PHE A 54 -10.20 -4.39 3.96
CA PHE A 54 -10.45 -3.84 5.27
C PHE A 54 -10.59 -2.32 5.26
N ALA A 55 -9.69 -1.61 4.57
CA ALA A 55 -9.70 -0.16 4.47
C ALA A 55 -11.00 0.36 3.82
N VAL A 56 -11.47 -0.31 2.77
CA VAL A 56 -12.74 0.05 2.11
C VAL A 56 -13.90 -0.12 3.08
N GLU A 57 -14.03 -1.27 3.71
CA GLU A 57 -15.16 -1.59 4.60
C GLU A 57 -15.17 -0.66 5.83
N ASP A 58 -14.01 -0.42 6.47
CA ASP A 58 -13.89 0.44 7.67
C ASP A 58 -14.04 1.94 7.38
N ALA A 59 -13.43 2.41 6.29
CA ALA A 59 -13.40 3.85 6.02
C ALA A 59 -14.63 4.36 5.28
N THR A 60 -15.28 3.53 4.47
CA THR A 60 -16.36 3.96 3.58
C THR A 60 -17.71 3.38 3.94
N GLY A 61 -17.73 2.23 4.64
CA GLY A 61 -18.94 1.44 4.88
C GLY A 61 -19.45 0.68 3.65
N TYR A 62 -18.79 0.78 2.48
CA TYR A 62 -19.11 -0.07 1.34
C TYR A 62 -18.69 -1.51 1.60
N SER A 63 -19.47 -2.48 1.10
CA SER A 63 -18.98 -3.84 0.98
C SER A 63 -17.94 -3.91 -0.13
N TYR A 64 -16.76 -4.44 0.16
CA TYR A 64 -15.70 -4.60 -0.85
C TYR A 64 -16.18 -5.40 -2.07
N ASP A 65 -16.99 -6.45 -1.84
CA ASP A 65 -17.50 -7.34 -2.90
C ASP A 65 -18.58 -6.68 -3.78
N SER A 66 -19.08 -5.50 -3.39
CA SER A 66 -20.02 -4.71 -4.20
C SER A 66 -19.35 -3.72 -5.15
N LEU A 67 -18.01 -3.66 -5.14
CA LEU A 67 -17.22 -2.71 -5.90
C LEU A 67 -16.45 -3.38 -7.02
N ASP A 68 -16.41 -2.71 -8.17
CA ASP A 68 -15.53 -3.07 -9.27
C ASP A 68 -14.24 -2.25 -9.21
N PHE A 69 -13.13 -2.89 -9.55
CA PHE A 69 -11.80 -2.27 -9.56
C PHE A 69 -11.17 -2.38 -10.95
N GLY A 70 -10.66 -1.25 -11.43
CA GLY A 70 -9.90 -1.15 -12.67
C GLY A 70 -8.41 -0.92 -12.41
N ILE A 71 -7.65 -0.87 -13.50
CA ILE A 71 -6.24 -0.45 -13.53
C ILE A 71 -6.13 0.66 -14.57
N ASP A 72 -5.58 1.81 -14.20
CA ASP A 72 -5.37 2.93 -15.12
C ASP A 72 -4.20 2.69 -16.09
N GLY A 73 -4.00 3.60 -17.02
CA GLY A 73 -2.94 3.53 -18.03
C GLY A 73 -1.51 3.52 -17.45
N ASN A 74 -1.33 3.86 -16.17
CA ASN A 74 -0.06 3.85 -15.45
C ASN A 74 0.10 2.60 -14.55
N GLY A 75 -0.88 1.69 -14.56
CA GLY A 75 -0.87 0.50 -13.73
C GLY A 75 -1.37 0.72 -12.28
N LYS A 76 -1.92 1.89 -11.97
CA LYS A 76 -2.49 2.20 -10.66
C LYS A 76 -3.91 1.63 -10.57
N PRO A 77 -4.23 0.83 -9.53
CA PRO A 77 -5.59 0.37 -9.33
C PRO A 77 -6.50 1.52 -8.84
N TYR A 78 -7.76 1.48 -9.24
CA TYR A 78 -8.80 2.42 -8.83
C TYR A 78 -10.14 1.71 -8.64
N ALA A 79 -11.07 2.31 -7.89
CA ALA A 79 -12.44 1.86 -7.78
C ALA A 79 -13.27 2.49 -8.90
N GLU A 80 -14.07 1.68 -9.61
CA GLU A 80 -14.93 2.16 -10.71
C GLU A 80 -15.91 3.22 -10.20
N GLY A 81 -16.14 4.26 -11.01
CA GLY A 81 -16.94 5.40 -10.59
C GLY A 81 -16.27 6.35 -9.58
N ASN A 82 -15.05 6.05 -9.13
CA ASN A 82 -14.26 6.86 -8.19
C ASN A 82 -15.01 7.29 -6.91
N PRO A 83 -15.67 6.36 -6.20
CA PRO A 83 -16.36 6.71 -4.95
C PRO A 83 -15.38 7.09 -3.84
N PHE A 84 -14.12 6.71 -3.97
CA PHE A 84 -12.96 7.06 -3.15
C PHE A 84 -11.67 6.84 -3.93
N TYR A 85 -10.58 7.39 -3.40
CA TYR A 85 -9.23 7.15 -3.91
C TYR A 85 -8.46 6.27 -2.94
N PHE A 86 -7.58 5.42 -3.49
CA PHE A 86 -6.68 4.62 -2.65
C PHE A 86 -5.33 4.43 -3.32
N SER A 87 -4.35 4.07 -2.51
CA SER A 87 -3.02 3.68 -2.95
C SER A 87 -2.48 2.56 -2.09
N LEU A 88 -1.71 1.67 -2.70
CA LEU A 88 -1.14 0.49 -2.05
C LEU A 88 0.38 0.47 -2.16
N SER A 89 1.05 -0.01 -1.12
CA SER A 89 2.46 -0.36 -1.13
C SER A 89 2.75 -1.54 -0.21
N HIS A 90 3.91 -2.14 -0.39
CA HIS A 90 4.41 -3.19 0.50
C HIS A 90 5.94 -3.22 0.48
N SER A 91 6.55 -3.49 1.62
CA SER A 91 7.99 -3.70 1.76
C SER A 91 8.26 -4.59 2.98
N GLY A 92 9.26 -5.47 2.91
CA GLY A 92 9.59 -6.39 4.00
C GLY A 92 8.37 -7.18 4.48
N ASP A 93 8.01 -7.00 5.73
CA ASP A 93 6.95 -7.74 6.43
C ASP A 93 5.60 -7.03 6.43
N TYR A 94 5.47 -5.91 5.70
CA TYR A 94 4.27 -5.08 5.76
C TYR A 94 3.68 -4.74 4.40
N ALA A 95 2.36 -4.59 4.38
CA ALA A 95 1.61 -3.94 3.31
C ALA A 95 0.80 -2.79 3.89
N VAL A 96 0.60 -1.72 3.10
CA VAL A 96 -0.13 -0.51 3.48
C VAL A 96 -1.17 -0.15 2.45
N CYS A 97 -2.26 0.45 2.92
CA CYS A 97 -3.30 1.08 2.11
C CYS A 97 -3.59 2.48 2.65
N ALA A 98 -3.46 3.50 1.82
CA ALA A 98 -4.04 4.81 2.09
C ALA A 98 -5.36 4.93 1.33
N ILE A 99 -6.41 5.42 2.01
CA ILE A 99 -7.74 5.67 1.44
C ILE A 99 -8.18 7.10 1.76
N SER A 100 -8.79 7.79 0.79
CA SER A 100 -9.09 9.21 0.86
C SER A 100 -10.30 9.58 -0.01
N ASP A 101 -10.90 10.74 0.27
CA ASP A 101 -11.87 11.42 -0.60
C ASP A 101 -11.19 12.26 -1.70
N SER A 102 -9.87 12.27 -1.74
CA SER A 102 -9.05 12.99 -2.71
C SER A 102 -7.89 12.10 -3.20
N PRO A 103 -7.28 12.39 -4.35
CA PRO A 103 -6.14 11.63 -4.85
C PRO A 103 -5.05 11.42 -3.80
N VAL A 104 -4.55 10.20 -3.70
CA VAL A 104 -3.57 9.79 -2.69
C VAL A 104 -2.52 8.85 -3.27
N GLY A 105 -1.30 8.96 -2.76
CA GLY A 105 -0.22 8.00 -2.99
C GLY A 105 0.40 7.59 -1.67
N VAL A 106 0.70 6.32 -1.49
CA VAL A 106 1.37 5.79 -0.30
C VAL A 106 2.57 4.95 -0.69
N ASP A 107 3.62 5.07 0.10
CA ASP A 107 4.76 4.15 0.03
C ASP A 107 5.21 3.71 1.41
N ILE A 108 5.75 2.49 1.50
CA ILE A 108 6.40 1.92 2.67
C ILE A 108 7.74 1.34 2.27
N GLU A 109 8.78 1.64 3.04
CA GLU A 109 10.10 1.06 2.86
C GLU A 109 10.73 0.67 4.19
N GLN A 110 11.43 -0.47 4.17
CA GLN A 110 12.27 -0.85 5.29
C GLN A 110 13.49 0.06 5.36
N GLU A 111 13.83 0.55 6.55
CA GLU A 111 15.02 1.33 6.77
C GLU A 111 16.27 0.50 6.47
N ARG A 112 17.07 0.99 5.55
CA ARG A 112 18.34 0.39 5.16
C ARG A 112 19.27 1.44 4.57
N GLN A 113 20.54 1.16 4.56
CA GLN A 113 21.49 1.98 3.81
C GLN A 113 21.30 1.75 2.31
N LEU A 114 21.10 2.83 1.58
CA LEU A 114 21.08 2.79 0.11
C LEU A 114 22.49 2.67 -0.45
N SER A 115 22.65 1.90 -1.51
CA SER A 115 23.94 1.79 -2.22
C SER A 115 24.37 3.15 -2.79
N ALA A 116 25.68 3.37 -2.91
CA ALA A 116 26.21 4.63 -3.45
C ALA A 116 25.68 4.95 -4.87
N PRO A 117 25.59 4.01 -5.81
CA PRO A 117 24.97 4.27 -7.12
C PRO A 117 23.50 4.68 -7.02
N PHE A 118 22.73 4.05 -6.14
CA PHE A 118 21.32 4.39 -5.92
C PHE A 118 21.18 5.80 -5.35
N ARG A 119 21.98 6.14 -4.30
CA ARG A 119 21.98 7.48 -3.71
C ARG A 119 22.31 8.58 -4.71
N LYS A 120 23.26 8.33 -5.59
CA LYS A 120 23.66 9.29 -6.63
C LYS A 120 22.54 9.57 -7.65
N ARG A 121 21.71 8.56 -7.93
CA ARG A 121 20.75 8.61 -9.03
C ARG A 121 19.32 8.93 -8.59
N PHE A 122 18.88 8.45 -7.42
CA PHE A 122 17.47 8.41 -7.07
C PHE A 122 17.11 9.18 -5.80
N ALA A 123 17.76 8.89 -4.67
CA ALA A 123 17.43 9.47 -3.39
C ALA A 123 18.62 9.38 -2.41
N ARG A 124 18.80 10.38 -1.56
CA ARG A 124 19.89 10.42 -0.56
C ARG A 124 19.75 9.35 0.52
N ASP A 125 18.51 9.10 0.92
CA ASP A 125 18.13 8.16 1.96
C ASP A 125 16.75 7.54 1.68
N ILE A 126 16.35 6.60 2.52
CA ILE A 126 15.07 5.90 2.40
C ILE A 126 13.88 6.86 2.57
N LEU A 127 13.98 7.86 3.43
CA LEU A 127 12.92 8.84 3.62
C LEU A 127 12.64 9.67 2.34
N GLU A 128 13.70 10.11 1.67
CA GLU A 128 13.55 10.80 0.38
C GLU A 128 12.99 9.86 -0.69
N TRP A 129 13.42 8.60 -0.68
CA TRP A 129 12.93 7.59 -1.61
C TRP A 129 11.43 7.34 -1.45
N THR A 130 10.95 7.06 -0.23
CA THR A 130 9.52 6.84 0.03
C THR A 130 8.66 8.04 -0.36
N LYS A 131 9.16 9.27 -0.15
CA LYS A 131 8.46 10.50 -0.59
C LYS A 131 8.32 10.55 -2.11
N LYS A 132 9.37 10.22 -2.86
CA LYS A 132 9.34 10.19 -4.33
C LYS A 132 8.40 9.11 -4.85
N GLU A 133 8.44 7.92 -4.26
CA GLU A 133 7.53 6.82 -4.63
C GLU A 133 6.06 7.17 -4.32
N ALA A 134 5.77 7.71 -3.14
CA ALA A 134 4.42 8.11 -2.77
C ALA A 134 3.88 9.22 -3.70
N LYS A 135 4.70 10.22 -4.04
CA LYS A 135 4.35 11.25 -5.03
C LYS A 135 4.11 10.65 -6.40
N GLY A 136 4.99 9.78 -6.87
CA GLY A 136 4.85 9.09 -8.15
C GLY A 136 3.55 8.29 -8.25
N LYS A 137 3.16 7.61 -7.17
CA LYS A 137 1.88 6.87 -7.07
C LYS A 137 0.67 7.79 -7.02
N LEU A 138 0.81 9.00 -6.43
CA LEU A 138 -0.26 9.99 -6.42
C LEU A 138 -0.53 10.53 -7.82
N THR A 139 0.52 10.97 -8.51
CA THR A 139 0.41 11.71 -9.78
C THR A 139 0.42 10.84 -11.02
N GLY A 140 0.85 9.58 -10.90
CA GLY A 140 1.08 8.68 -12.02
C GLY A 140 2.32 8.99 -12.86
N LYS A 141 3.16 9.98 -12.45
CA LYS A 141 4.36 10.40 -13.18
C LYS A 141 5.63 9.67 -12.78
N GLY A 142 5.52 8.71 -11.85
CA GLY A 142 6.66 7.98 -11.30
C GLY A 142 7.52 8.84 -10.35
N PHE A 143 8.66 8.30 -9.93
CA PHE A 143 9.52 8.88 -8.89
C PHE A 143 10.33 10.14 -9.31
N PHE A 144 10.19 10.59 -10.54
CA PHE A 144 10.78 11.87 -11.01
C PHE A 144 9.85 13.07 -10.83
N ASP A 145 8.69 12.90 -10.21
CA ASP A 145 7.77 14.01 -9.99
C ASP A 145 8.28 14.96 -8.90
N GLU A 146 8.60 16.20 -9.30
CA GLU A 146 9.06 17.28 -8.43
C GLU A 146 7.94 18.23 -7.99
N SER A 147 6.66 17.87 -8.20
CA SER A 147 5.54 18.71 -7.81
C SER A 147 5.57 19.05 -6.31
N PRO A 148 5.17 20.26 -5.89
CA PRO A 148 5.22 20.73 -4.51
C PRO A 148 4.06 20.18 -3.65
N LEU A 149 3.84 18.88 -3.70
CA LEU A 149 2.79 18.24 -2.92
C LEU A 149 3.28 17.94 -1.49
N GLU A 150 2.40 18.12 -0.52
CA GLU A 150 2.68 17.73 0.86
C GLU A 150 2.72 16.21 1.03
N CYS A 151 3.67 15.75 1.83
CA CYS A 151 3.80 14.35 2.20
C CYS A 151 3.82 14.22 3.72
N TYR A 152 2.96 13.36 4.22
CA TYR A 152 2.88 12.99 5.64
C TYR A 152 3.72 11.74 5.86
N VAL A 153 4.62 11.81 6.85
CA VAL A 153 5.57 10.73 7.15
C VAL A 153 5.23 10.12 8.49
N PHE A 154 5.04 8.82 8.49
CA PHE A 154 4.84 8.02 9.69
C PHE A 154 6.09 7.17 9.93
N THR A 155 6.88 7.53 10.96
CA THR A 155 7.93 6.68 11.51
C THR A 155 7.38 6.06 12.78
N HIS A 156 7.06 4.78 12.79
CA HIS A 156 6.23 4.26 13.85
C HIS A 156 6.96 3.27 14.76
N GLN A 157 6.72 3.41 16.08
CA GLN A 157 7.21 2.48 17.11
C GLN A 157 6.70 1.03 16.93
N LYS A 158 5.58 0.82 16.19
CA LYS A 158 5.03 -0.51 15.90
C LYS A 158 5.52 -1.12 14.59
N THR A 159 6.10 -0.31 13.72
CA THR A 159 6.75 -0.72 12.46
C THR A 159 8.23 -0.45 12.54
N ASP A 160 8.84 -0.83 13.66
CA ASP A 160 10.26 -0.56 13.93
C ASP A 160 11.12 -0.90 12.69
N GLY A 161 11.89 0.06 12.23
CA GLY A 161 12.70 -0.07 11.02
C GLY A 161 11.95 0.13 9.70
N TYR A 162 10.74 0.71 9.69
CA TYR A 162 10.03 1.07 8.46
C TYR A 162 9.56 2.52 8.45
N ILE A 163 9.56 3.10 7.26
CA ILE A 163 9.03 4.44 6.99
C ILE A 163 7.81 4.30 6.09
N VAL A 164 6.66 4.86 6.50
CA VAL A 164 5.47 5.00 5.68
C VAL A 164 5.29 6.46 5.32
N THR A 165 5.14 6.75 4.04
CA THR A 165 4.90 8.10 3.52
C THR A 165 3.58 8.14 2.74
N VAL A 166 2.75 9.13 3.03
CA VAL A 166 1.53 9.41 2.29
C VAL A 166 1.64 10.80 1.67
N CYS A 167 1.36 10.93 0.38
CA CYS A 167 1.27 12.20 -0.31
C CYS A 167 -0.16 12.44 -0.77
N SER A 168 -0.72 13.60 -0.45
CA SER A 168 -2.09 14.02 -0.78
C SER A 168 -2.23 15.51 -0.56
N ASP A 169 -3.31 16.12 -1.08
CA ASP A 169 -3.79 17.45 -0.71
C ASP A 169 -4.62 17.45 0.59
N ARG A 170 -4.84 16.27 1.16
CA ARG A 170 -5.54 16.05 2.43
C ARG A 170 -4.58 15.66 3.54
N LYS A 171 -4.91 16.08 4.75
CA LYS A 171 -4.14 15.72 5.94
C LYS A 171 -4.43 14.29 6.37
N PHE A 172 -3.37 13.58 6.75
CA PHE A 172 -3.40 12.26 7.35
C PHE A 172 -2.74 12.35 8.72
N ASP A 173 -3.46 11.97 9.76
CA ASP A 173 -3.02 12.15 11.16
C ASP A 173 -2.62 10.83 11.82
N GLU A 174 -3.07 9.69 11.29
CA GLU A 174 -2.99 8.42 11.99
C GLU A 174 -2.66 7.26 11.04
N LEU A 175 -1.80 6.35 11.54
CA LEU A 175 -1.51 5.04 10.93
C LEU A 175 -2.22 3.96 11.75
N LEU A 176 -3.21 3.31 11.14
CA LEU A 176 -4.04 2.30 11.75
C LEU A 176 -3.50 0.89 11.51
N TYR A 177 -3.33 0.13 12.58
CA TYR A 177 -2.89 -1.26 12.49
C TYR A 177 -4.07 -2.19 12.27
N TYR A 178 -4.03 -2.96 11.17
CA TYR A 178 -4.95 -4.05 10.93
C TYR A 178 -4.24 -5.38 11.20
N HIS A 179 -4.83 -6.18 12.06
CA HIS A 179 -4.37 -7.54 12.30
C HIS A 179 -5.16 -8.50 11.41
N LEU A 180 -4.46 -9.36 10.67
CA LEU A 180 -5.12 -10.42 9.90
C LEU A 180 -5.74 -11.43 10.89
N PRO A 181 -7.08 -11.52 11.00
CA PRO A 181 -7.71 -12.57 11.78
C PRO A 181 -7.30 -13.95 11.25
N MET A 182 -7.05 -14.88 12.17
CA MET A 182 -6.85 -16.27 11.77
C MET A 182 -8.19 -16.86 11.32
N PRO A 183 -8.24 -17.68 10.25
CA PRO A 183 -9.42 -18.44 9.91
C PRO A 183 -9.84 -19.31 11.08
N LEU A 184 -11.15 -19.33 11.36
CA LEU A 184 -11.74 -20.22 12.38
C LEU A 184 -11.90 -21.63 11.81
#